data_923bab38ca49d75004fa3dbc5d75cff6
#
_entry.id   923bab38ca49d75004fa3dbc5d75cff6
#
_cell.length_a   1.000
_cell.length_b   1.000
_cell.length_c   1.000
_cell.angle_alpha   90.00
_cell.angle_beta   90.00
_cell.angle_gamma   90.00
#
_symmetry.space_group_name_H-M   'P 1'
#
loop_
_entity.id
_entity.type
_entity.pdbx_description
1 polymer ?
#
loop_
_entity_poly.entity_id
_entity_poly.type
_entity_poly.pdbx_seq_one_letter_code
_entity_poly.pdbx_strand_id
1 'polypeptide(L)'
;LESFAGQCDMFVVLDAGQTVSAVMNFYVGDTVLPYCGGGTTAARRSGANDFLCWEVIRRAAERGLKKFDFGRSKAGTGAFHFKKNWGFEPEWLEYEYHFLPGHSMPDKNPLNPKYSRMIEAWKKLPLPIANMIGPWLIRGLG
;
A
#
# COMPACT_ATOMS: atom_id res chain seq x y z
N LEU A 1 3.58 16.22 -3.00
CA LEU A 1 4.72 15.93 -2.10
C LEU A 1 5.26 17.19 -1.42
N GLU A 2 5.13 18.37 -2.04
CA GLU A 2 5.59 19.65 -1.45
C GLU A 2 4.97 19.89 -0.07
N SER A 3 3.69 19.56 0.12
CA SER A 3 2.98 19.71 1.40
C SER A 3 3.54 18.84 2.54
N PHE A 4 4.38 17.85 2.22
CA PHE A 4 5.00 16.92 3.16
C PHE A 4 6.53 16.98 3.09
N ALA A 5 7.09 18.13 2.68
CA ALA A 5 8.53 18.30 2.55
C ALA A 5 9.26 17.93 3.86
N GLY A 6 10.24 17.04 3.75
CA GLY A 6 10.99 16.52 4.91
C GLY A 6 10.28 15.43 5.73
N GLN A 7 8.98 15.18 5.49
CA GLN A 7 8.20 14.15 6.18
C GLN A 7 7.86 12.96 5.28
N CYS A 8 8.33 12.96 4.04
CA CYS A 8 8.16 11.82 3.14
C CYS A 8 9.36 11.65 2.23
N ASP A 9 9.58 10.43 1.80
CA ASP A 9 10.51 10.08 0.73
C ASP A 9 9.96 8.92 -0.12
N MET A 10 10.66 8.64 -1.20
CA MET A 10 10.33 7.52 -2.07
C MET A 10 11.58 6.65 -2.25
N PHE A 11 11.43 5.36 -1.98
CA PHE A 11 12.45 4.36 -2.27
C PHE A 11 12.07 3.61 -3.54
N VAL A 12 13.07 3.38 -4.37
CA VAL A 12 12.92 2.69 -5.66
C VAL A 12 13.98 1.61 -5.76
N VAL A 13 13.58 0.40 -6.11
CA VAL A 13 14.50 -0.70 -6.42
C VAL A 13 14.63 -0.81 -7.93
N LEU A 14 15.87 -0.78 -8.38
CA LEU A 14 16.23 -0.98 -9.78
C LEU A 14 16.82 -2.38 -9.96
N ASP A 15 16.40 -3.08 -10.99
CA ASP A 15 16.97 -4.34 -11.46
C ASP A 15 17.37 -4.17 -12.93
N ALA A 16 18.67 -4.35 -13.22
CA ALA A 16 19.26 -4.06 -14.51
C ALA A 16 18.88 -2.67 -15.08
N GLY A 17 18.82 -1.66 -14.20
CA GLY A 17 18.49 -0.28 -14.57
C GLY A 17 17.00 0.01 -14.75
N GLN A 18 16.13 -0.98 -14.56
CA GLN A 18 14.69 -0.81 -14.64
C GLN A 18 14.06 -0.76 -13.25
N THR A 19 13.11 0.14 -13.03
CA THR A 19 12.34 0.20 -11.79
C THR A 19 11.46 -1.04 -11.68
N VAL A 20 11.71 -1.86 -10.65
CA VAL A 20 10.93 -3.08 -10.38
C VAL A 20 10.01 -2.96 -9.17
N SER A 21 10.39 -2.16 -8.17
CA SER A 21 9.57 -1.91 -6.99
C SER A 21 9.79 -0.49 -6.47
N ALA A 22 8.77 0.09 -5.85
CA ALA A 22 8.85 1.40 -5.24
C ALA A 22 7.91 1.50 -4.03
N VAL A 23 8.26 2.35 -3.07
CA VAL A 23 7.41 2.67 -1.91
C VAL A 23 7.58 4.14 -1.53
N MET A 24 6.47 4.78 -1.19
CA MET A 24 6.44 6.10 -0.59
C MET A 24 6.30 5.95 0.92
N ASN A 25 7.22 6.52 1.66
CA ASN A 25 7.27 6.48 3.11
C ASN A 25 6.86 7.83 3.69
N PHE A 26 6.10 7.80 4.76
CA PHE A 26 5.84 8.97 5.62
C PHE A 26 6.53 8.79 6.96
N TYR A 27 6.99 9.90 7.52
CA TYR A 27 7.66 9.97 8.81
C TYR A 27 6.85 10.84 9.75
N VAL A 28 6.34 10.24 10.82
CA VAL A 28 5.51 10.93 11.81
C VAL A 28 6.05 10.64 13.21
N GLY A 29 6.61 11.65 13.86
CA GLY A 29 7.27 11.47 15.15
C GLY A 29 8.43 10.46 15.05
N ASP A 30 8.37 9.39 15.80
CA ASP A 30 9.34 8.29 15.82
C ASP A 30 8.94 7.07 14.94
N THR A 31 7.96 7.26 14.06
CA THR A 31 7.36 6.19 13.26
C THR A 31 7.61 6.41 11.77
N VAL A 32 7.98 5.34 11.05
CA VAL A 32 7.92 5.27 9.59
C VAL A 32 6.70 4.49 9.15
N LEU A 33 5.95 5.05 8.19
CA LEU A 33 4.78 4.44 7.56
C LEU A 33 5.02 4.29 6.05
N PRO A 34 5.35 3.11 5.54
CA PRO A 34 5.30 2.81 4.11
C PRO A 34 3.84 2.80 3.62
N TYR A 35 3.42 3.90 3.01
CA TYR A 35 1.99 4.12 2.71
C TYR A 35 1.56 3.54 1.36
N CYS A 36 2.25 3.91 0.30
CA CYS A 36 1.95 3.45 -1.06
C CYS A 36 3.16 2.70 -1.61
N GLY A 37 3.01 1.41 -1.81
CA GLY A 37 4.05 0.58 -2.41
C GLY A 37 3.51 -0.32 -3.50
N GLY A 38 4.36 -0.66 -4.44
CA GLY A 38 4.04 -1.58 -5.52
C GLY A 38 5.28 -2.15 -6.17
N GLY A 39 5.11 -3.33 -6.75
CA GLY A 39 6.17 -4.01 -7.48
C GLY A 39 5.63 -4.71 -8.72
N THR A 40 6.48 -4.81 -9.72
CA THR A 40 6.20 -5.56 -10.94
C THR A 40 6.18 -7.07 -10.68
N THR A 41 5.79 -7.86 -11.68
CA THR A 41 5.91 -9.31 -11.60
C THR A 41 7.38 -9.76 -11.43
N ALA A 42 8.33 -9.02 -12.02
CA ALA A 42 9.76 -9.25 -11.83
C ALA A 42 10.19 -9.07 -10.36
N ALA A 43 9.69 -8.04 -9.68
CA ALA A 43 9.98 -7.80 -8.26
C ALA A 43 9.59 -8.98 -7.35
N ARG A 44 8.51 -9.70 -7.68
CA ARG A 44 8.09 -10.88 -6.92
C ARG A 44 9.05 -12.06 -7.08
N ARG A 45 9.67 -12.19 -8.26
CA ARG A 45 10.61 -13.28 -8.56
C ARG A 45 12.00 -13.02 -8.01
N SER A 46 12.42 -11.77 -8.01
CA SER A 46 13.76 -11.35 -7.54
C SER A 46 13.85 -11.07 -6.05
N GLY A 47 12.72 -11.10 -5.31
CA GLY A 47 12.69 -10.69 -3.90
C GLY A 47 12.83 -9.18 -3.69
N ALA A 48 12.66 -8.37 -4.75
CA ALA A 48 12.85 -6.92 -4.67
C ALA A 48 11.87 -6.22 -3.69
N ASN A 49 10.67 -6.78 -3.49
CA ASN A 49 9.73 -6.25 -2.50
C ASN A 49 10.23 -6.46 -1.06
N ASP A 50 10.83 -7.61 -0.78
CA ASP A 50 11.41 -7.91 0.53
C ASP A 50 12.65 -7.04 0.75
N PHE A 51 13.52 -6.91 -0.25
CA PHE A 51 14.66 -6.02 -0.20
C PHE A 51 14.24 -4.57 0.04
N LEU A 52 13.21 -4.08 -0.64
CA LEU A 52 12.67 -2.73 -0.46
C LEU A 52 12.19 -2.52 0.98
N CYS A 53 11.42 -3.47 1.52
CA CYS A 53 10.92 -3.43 2.90
C CYS A 53 12.08 -3.42 3.91
N TRP A 54 13.08 -4.28 3.71
CA TRP A 54 14.30 -4.32 4.50
C TRP A 54 15.02 -2.97 4.51
N GLU A 55 15.21 -2.35 3.35
CA GLU A 55 15.89 -1.05 3.23
C GLU A 55 15.14 0.06 3.96
N VAL A 56 13.80 0.07 3.93
CA VAL A 56 13.02 1.05 4.70
C VAL A 56 13.22 0.84 6.20
N ILE A 57 13.17 -0.41 6.67
CA ILE A 57 13.40 -0.74 8.09
C ILE A 57 14.81 -0.34 8.52
N ARG A 58 15.82 -0.70 7.73
CA ARG A 58 17.23 -0.37 8.01
C ARG A 58 17.44 1.14 8.12
N ARG A 59 16.94 1.90 7.15
CA ARG A 59 17.03 3.35 7.13
C ARG A 59 16.25 4.02 8.27
N ALA A 60 15.10 3.47 8.63
CA ALA A 60 14.34 3.95 9.78
C ALA A 60 15.13 3.77 11.08
N ALA A 61 15.76 2.60 11.27
CA ALA A 61 16.62 2.32 12.42
C ALA A 61 17.86 3.25 12.46
N GLU A 62 18.52 3.49 11.33
CA GLU A 62 19.67 4.43 11.22
C GLU A 62 19.27 5.87 11.57
N ARG A 63 18.03 6.28 11.29
CA ARG A 63 17.48 7.58 11.66
C ARG A 63 17.03 7.64 13.13
N GLY A 64 17.12 6.55 13.88
CA GLY A 64 16.69 6.46 15.27
C GLY A 64 15.19 6.37 15.47
N LEU A 65 14.43 6.02 14.42
CA LEU A 65 13.00 5.78 14.55
C LEU A 65 12.74 4.49 15.34
N LYS A 66 11.66 4.47 16.11
CA LYS A 66 11.36 3.38 17.04
C LYS A 66 10.28 2.44 16.54
N LYS A 67 9.47 2.90 15.58
CA LYS A 67 8.31 2.17 15.09
C LYS A 67 8.30 2.08 13.57
N PHE A 68 7.95 0.89 13.09
CA PHE A 68 7.66 0.63 11.70
C PHE A 68 6.18 0.21 11.59
N ASP A 69 5.36 1.08 11.01
CA ASP A 69 3.93 0.83 10.84
C ASP A 69 3.67 0.26 9.44
N PHE A 70 3.34 -1.00 9.37
CA PHE A 70 2.97 -1.66 8.11
C PHE A 70 1.63 -1.18 7.52
N GLY A 71 0.91 -0.32 8.23
CA GLY A 71 -0.43 0.11 7.84
C GLY A 71 -1.45 -1.03 7.84
N ARG A 72 -2.66 -0.69 7.46
CA ARG A 72 -3.78 -1.64 7.48
C ARG A 72 -3.67 -2.69 6.38
N SER A 73 -4.16 -3.89 6.67
CA SER A 73 -4.36 -4.95 5.69
C SER A 73 -5.60 -5.75 6.03
N LYS A 74 -6.34 -6.17 5.01
CA LYS A 74 -7.46 -7.08 5.22
C LYS A 74 -6.93 -8.49 5.43
N ALA A 75 -7.42 -9.18 6.46
CA ALA A 75 -7.07 -10.57 6.72
C ALA A 75 -7.31 -11.46 5.48
N GLY A 76 -6.42 -12.43 5.25
CA GLY A 76 -6.49 -13.35 4.12
C GLY A 76 -6.05 -12.78 2.77
N THR A 77 -5.60 -11.52 2.71
CA THR A 77 -5.03 -10.93 1.49
C THR A 77 -3.53 -11.21 1.36
N GLY A 78 -3.00 -11.11 0.12
CA GLY A 78 -1.57 -11.24 -0.11
C GLY A 78 -0.74 -10.22 0.68
N ALA A 79 -1.25 -9.00 0.85
CA ALA A 79 -0.61 -7.97 1.68
C ALA A 79 -0.56 -8.36 3.16
N PHE A 80 -1.61 -8.98 3.69
CA PHE A 80 -1.63 -9.50 5.06
C PHE A 80 -0.58 -10.60 5.25
N HIS A 81 -0.53 -11.57 4.33
CA HIS A 81 0.45 -12.67 4.38
C HIS A 81 1.88 -12.17 4.25
N PHE A 82 2.12 -11.23 3.33
CA PHE A 82 3.44 -10.60 3.18
C PHE A 82 3.93 -10.01 4.51
N LYS A 83 3.11 -9.21 5.18
CA LYS A 83 3.46 -8.59 6.47
C LYS A 83 3.70 -9.62 7.58
N LYS A 84 2.85 -10.66 7.64
CA LYS A 84 3.00 -11.75 8.61
C LYS A 84 4.31 -12.52 8.43
N ASN A 85 4.78 -12.71 7.20
CA ASN A 85 6.04 -13.39 6.92
C ASN A 85 7.28 -12.67 7.50
N TRP A 86 7.14 -11.39 7.82
CA TRP A 86 8.17 -10.61 8.51
C TRP A 86 8.22 -10.84 10.02
N GLY A 87 7.37 -11.72 10.56
CA GLY A 87 7.33 -12.08 11.97
C GLY A 87 6.58 -11.09 12.86
N PHE A 88 5.84 -10.15 12.28
CA PHE A 88 5.02 -9.20 13.04
C PHE A 88 3.65 -9.80 13.36
N GLU A 89 3.21 -9.61 14.60
CA GLU A 89 1.85 -9.97 15.00
C GLU A 89 0.88 -8.87 14.57
N PRO A 90 -0.27 -9.24 13.96
CA PRO A 90 -1.28 -8.27 13.58
C PRO A 90 -2.04 -7.75 14.80
N GLU A 91 -2.19 -6.44 14.89
CA GLU A 91 -3.11 -5.79 15.80
C GLU A 91 -4.47 -5.62 15.12
N TRP A 92 -5.53 -6.12 15.74
CA TRP A 92 -6.87 -6.03 15.18
C TRP A 92 -7.45 -4.65 15.39
N LEU A 93 -7.92 -4.04 14.29
CA LEU A 93 -8.59 -2.75 14.33
C LEU A 93 -10.11 -2.99 14.43
N GLU A 94 -10.71 -2.44 15.46
CA GLU A 94 -12.15 -2.43 15.64
C GLU A 94 -12.72 -1.12 15.10
N TYR A 95 -13.83 -1.22 14.36
CA TYR A 95 -14.52 -0.07 13.79
C TYR A 95 -15.96 -0.06 14.25
N GLU A 96 -16.41 1.05 14.80
CA GLU A 96 -17.80 1.32 15.05
C GLU A 96 -18.38 2.18 13.93
N TYR A 97 -19.59 1.82 13.48
CA TYR A 97 -20.31 2.56 12.45
C TYR A 97 -21.63 3.08 13.02
N HIS A 98 -21.79 4.38 12.98
CA HIS A 98 -23.07 5.02 13.29
C HIS A 98 -23.76 5.40 11.98
N PHE A 99 -24.88 4.75 11.67
CA PHE A 99 -25.65 5.01 10.46
C PHE A 99 -26.74 6.03 10.73
N LEU A 100 -26.83 7.03 9.88
CA LEU A 100 -27.98 7.92 9.85
C LEU A 100 -29.22 7.15 9.31
N PRO A 101 -30.45 7.53 9.70
CA PRO A 101 -31.65 6.89 9.20
C PRO A 101 -31.66 6.78 7.66
N GLY A 102 -31.98 5.59 7.13
CA GLY A 102 -32.00 5.33 5.70
C GLY A 102 -30.65 4.95 5.06
N HIS A 103 -29.59 4.87 5.84
CA HIS A 103 -28.28 4.44 5.35
C HIS A 103 -27.92 3.05 5.89
N SER A 104 -27.23 2.26 5.08
CA SER A 104 -26.70 0.94 5.45
C SER A 104 -25.21 0.88 5.15
N MET A 105 -24.52 -0.08 5.73
CA MET A 105 -23.08 -0.29 5.51
C MET A 105 -22.80 -0.52 4.02
N PRO A 106 -21.99 0.32 3.35
CA PRO A 106 -21.63 0.09 1.96
C PRO A 106 -20.72 -1.13 1.87
N ASP A 107 -21.08 -2.10 1.01
CA ASP A 107 -20.22 -3.25 0.72
C ASP A 107 -19.09 -2.85 -0.23
N LYS A 108 -18.06 -2.19 0.30
CA LYS A 108 -16.85 -1.78 -0.42
C LYS A 108 -15.74 -2.84 -0.34
N ASN A 109 -16.09 -4.12 -0.15
CA ASN A 109 -15.10 -5.18 -0.05
C ASN A 109 -14.45 -5.46 -1.43
N PRO A 110 -13.12 -5.22 -1.61
CA PRO A 110 -12.44 -5.53 -2.87
C PRO A 110 -12.45 -7.02 -3.23
N LEU A 111 -12.74 -7.91 -2.27
CA LEU A 111 -12.90 -9.35 -2.50
C LEU A 111 -14.33 -9.72 -2.92
N ASN A 112 -15.26 -8.75 -3.01
CA ASN A 112 -16.59 -9.01 -3.48
C ASN A 112 -16.56 -9.37 -4.98
N PRO A 113 -17.12 -10.51 -5.40
CA PRO A 113 -17.18 -10.95 -6.80
C PRO A 113 -17.76 -9.91 -7.77
N LYS A 114 -18.63 -9.02 -7.26
CA LYS A 114 -19.20 -7.92 -8.04
C LYS A 114 -18.13 -7.00 -8.66
N TYR A 115 -17.01 -6.81 -7.96
CA TYR A 115 -15.93 -5.93 -8.43
C TYR A 115 -14.83 -6.67 -9.20
N SER A 116 -14.83 -8.01 -9.21
CA SER A 116 -13.77 -8.82 -9.83
C SER A 116 -13.57 -8.50 -11.31
N ARG A 117 -14.67 -8.42 -12.07
CA ARG A 117 -14.62 -8.10 -13.51
C ARG A 117 -14.08 -6.70 -13.78
N MET A 118 -14.45 -5.74 -12.94
CA MET A 118 -13.97 -4.35 -13.06
C MET A 118 -12.49 -4.25 -12.73
N ILE A 119 -12.03 -4.96 -11.71
CA ILE A 119 -10.61 -5.05 -11.33
C ILE A 119 -9.79 -5.70 -12.44
N GLU A 120 -10.29 -6.77 -13.05
CA GLU A 120 -9.61 -7.43 -14.17
C GLU A 120 -9.53 -6.54 -15.42
N ALA A 121 -10.60 -5.83 -15.75
CA ALA A 121 -10.61 -4.86 -16.82
C ALA A 121 -9.61 -3.73 -16.54
N TRP A 122 -9.57 -3.21 -15.31
CA TRP A 122 -8.62 -2.18 -14.88
C TRP A 122 -7.16 -2.61 -15.05
N LYS A 123 -6.83 -3.85 -14.67
CA LYS A 123 -5.47 -4.40 -14.81
C LYS A 123 -4.99 -4.49 -16.27
N LYS A 124 -5.90 -4.53 -17.22
CA LYS A 124 -5.60 -4.60 -18.67
C LYS A 124 -5.49 -3.22 -19.33
N LEU A 125 -5.84 -2.15 -18.61
CA LEU A 125 -5.76 -0.79 -19.17
C LEU A 125 -4.30 -0.37 -19.35
N PRO A 126 -3.96 0.25 -20.50
CA PRO A 126 -2.68 0.91 -20.66
C PRO A 126 -2.49 2.01 -19.60
N LEU A 127 -1.26 2.12 -19.10
CA LEU A 127 -0.93 3.05 -18.00
C LEU A 127 -1.37 4.51 -18.26
N PRO A 128 -1.22 5.09 -19.46
CA PRO A 128 -1.69 6.46 -19.72
C PRO A 128 -3.20 6.61 -19.54
N ILE A 129 -3.98 5.61 -19.96
CA ILE A 129 -5.44 5.61 -19.80
C ILE A 129 -5.82 5.45 -18.32
N ALA A 130 -5.16 4.53 -17.60
CA ALA A 130 -5.37 4.33 -16.18
C ALA A 130 -5.06 5.61 -15.38
N ASN A 131 -3.99 6.32 -15.70
CA ASN A 131 -3.63 7.59 -15.05
C ASN A 131 -4.61 8.71 -15.34
N MET A 132 -5.21 8.74 -16.52
CA MET A 132 -6.22 9.75 -16.89
C MET A 132 -7.55 9.52 -16.16
N ILE A 133 -8.00 8.25 -16.07
CA ILE A 133 -9.32 7.90 -15.52
C ILE A 133 -9.27 7.71 -13.99
N GLY A 134 -8.12 7.26 -13.45
CA GLY A 134 -7.95 6.92 -12.04
C GLY A 134 -8.39 8.00 -11.05
N PRO A 135 -7.96 9.27 -11.21
CA PRO A 135 -8.34 10.36 -10.32
C PRO A 135 -9.85 10.59 -10.24
N TRP A 136 -10.58 10.35 -11.33
CA TRP A 136 -12.05 10.47 -11.36
C TRP A 136 -12.73 9.33 -10.61
N LEU A 137 -12.25 8.11 -10.79
CA LEU A 137 -12.82 6.93 -10.12
C LEU A 137 -12.58 6.95 -8.60
N ILE A 138 -11.39 7.40 -8.15
CA ILE A 138 -11.04 7.46 -6.73
C ILE A 138 -11.93 8.46 -5.98
N ARG A 139 -12.36 9.56 -6.60
CA ARG A 139 -13.26 10.54 -5.97
C ARG A 139 -14.60 9.94 -5.54
N GLY A 140 -15.05 8.87 -6.20
CA GLY A 140 -16.27 8.16 -5.85
C GLY A 140 -16.10 6.99 -4.87
N LEU A 141 -14.86 6.69 -4.48
CA LEU A 141 -14.53 5.56 -3.59
C LEU A 141 -14.16 6.00 -2.16
N GLY A 142 -14.05 7.30 -1.93
CA GLY A 142 -13.74 7.92 -0.63
C GLY A 142 -14.92 7.93 0.34
#